data_926736f58fa73d51157bd11893f9df0a
#
_entry.id   926736f58fa73d51157bd11893f9df0a
#
_cell.length_a   1.000
_cell.length_b   1.000
_cell.length_c   1.000
_cell.angle_alpha   90.00
_cell.angle_beta   90.00
_cell.angle_gamma   90.00
#
_symmetry.space_group_name_H-M   'P 1'
#
loop_
_entity.id
_entity.type
_entity.pdbx_description
1 polymer ?
#
loop_
_entity_poly.entity_id
_entity_poly.type
_entity_poly.pdbx_seq_one_letter_code
_entity_poly.pdbx_strand_id
1 'polypeptide(L)'
;MVLGLFKKAPKLQVRFTPSLAVGRELKKEVEVAGELVLRNVGGAVDVGELETVLVAGGTRRIDLELPAAWRGTQRLAAGGELRATVDWKVPLVAPMRAPAAEVQVNTTTGGKRTPLCLSNKFPLANE
;
A
#
# COMPACT_ATOMS: atom_id res chain seq x y z
N MET A 1 -12.23 22.35 27.15
CA MET A 1 -12.50 21.21 26.36
C MET A 1 -11.63 21.12 25.12
N VAL A 2 -11.12 19.99 24.89
CA VAL A 2 -10.07 19.74 23.91
C VAL A 2 -10.59 19.34 22.53
N LEU A 3 -11.77 19.83 22.16
CA LEU A 3 -12.38 19.44 20.88
C LEU A 3 -11.50 19.74 19.67
N GLY A 4 -10.75 20.82 19.74
CA GLY A 4 -9.81 21.15 18.68
C GLY A 4 -8.66 20.16 18.56
N LEU A 5 -8.44 19.32 19.56
CA LEU A 5 -7.42 18.29 19.52
C LEU A 5 -7.89 17.03 18.83
N PHE A 6 -9.19 16.89 18.63
CA PHE A 6 -9.73 15.80 17.85
C PHE A 6 -9.72 16.15 16.38
N LYS A 7 -8.58 16.56 15.87
CA LYS A 7 -8.38 16.57 14.44
C LYS A 7 -8.63 15.16 13.97
N LYS A 8 -9.68 14.98 13.21
CA LYS A 8 -9.95 13.68 12.59
C LYS A 8 -8.71 13.28 11.83
N ALA A 9 -8.09 12.19 12.26
CA ALA A 9 -7.05 11.56 11.48
C ALA A 9 -7.60 11.34 10.07
N PRO A 10 -6.77 11.49 9.02
CA PRO A 10 -7.21 11.20 7.67
C PRO A 10 -7.76 9.79 7.64
N LYS A 11 -9.00 9.63 7.22
CA LYS A 11 -9.61 8.31 7.07
C LYS A 11 -9.35 7.85 5.65
N LEU A 12 -8.23 7.19 5.46
CA LEU A 12 -7.85 6.64 4.19
C LEU A 12 -8.06 5.14 4.19
N GLN A 13 -8.55 4.63 3.07
CA GLN A 13 -8.68 3.21 2.83
C GLN A 13 -7.95 2.87 1.54
N VAL A 14 -7.26 1.75 1.55
CA VAL A 14 -6.61 1.23 0.35
C VAL A 14 -7.21 -0.13 0.02
N ARG A 15 -7.45 -0.35 -1.26
CA ARG A 15 -7.92 -1.62 -1.78
C ARG A 15 -7.03 -2.07 -2.92
N PHE A 16 -6.68 -3.33 -2.93
CA PHE A 16 -5.93 -3.94 -4.01
C PHE A 16 -6.76 -5.06 -4.62
N THR A 17 -6.95 -4.99 -5.94
CA THR A 17 -7.62 -6.05 -6.72
C THR A 17 -6.56 -6.72 -7.58
N PRO A 18 -6.07 -7.90 -7.18
CA PRO A 18 -4.99 -8.55 -7.91
C PRO A 18 -5.47 -9.15 -9.24
N SER A 19 -4.65 -9.01 -10.25
CA SER A 19 -4.74 -9.82 -11.48
C SER A 19 -3.72 -10.95 -11.45
N LEU A 20 -2.62 -10.77 -10.71
CA LEU A 20 -1.58 -11.76 -10.49
C LEU A 20 -0.91 -11.50 -9.15
N ALA A 21 -0.73 -12.54 -8.36
CA ALA A 21 0.05 -12.46 -7.13
C ALA A 21 0.74 -13.81 -6.92
N VAL A 22 2.06 -13.85 -7.11
CA VAL A 22 2.81 -15.10 -7.08
C VAL A 22 4.22 -14.90 -6.55
N GLY A 23 4.65 -15.80 -5.67
CA GLY A 23 6.03 -15.93 -5.26
C GLY A 23 6.69 -17.07 -6.04
N ARG A 24 7.76 -16.77 -6.76
CA ARG A 24 8.50 -17.72 -7.58
C ARG A 24 9.85 -18.01 -6.95
N GLU A 25 9.95 -19.14 -6.26
CA GLU A 25 11.16 -19.52 -5.55
C GLU A 25 12.35 -19.71 -6.49
N LEU A 26 12.15 -20.38 -7.62
CA LEU A 26 13.22 -20.66 -8.57
C LEU A 26 13.78 -19.39 -9.21
N LYS A 27 12.92 -18.42 -9.48
CA LYS A 27 13.33 -17.13 -10.04
C LYS A 27 13.73 -16.13 -8.97
N LYS A 28 13.54 -16.45 -7.71
CA LYS A 28 13.77 -15.55 -6.56
C LYS A 28 13.08 -14.21 -6.75
N GLU A 29 11.81 -14.27 -7.12
CA GLU A 29 11.02 -13.10 -7.47
C GLU A 29 9.60 -13.23 -6.92
N VAL A 30 9.05 -12.10 -6.47
CA VAL A 30 7.63 -11.98 -6.19
C VAL A 30 7.04 -11.01 -7.20
N GLU A 31 5.98 -11.44 -7.86
CA GLU A 31 5.26 -10.59 -8.81
C GLU A 31 3.84 -10.35 -8.31
N VAL A 32 3.47 -9.08 -8.20
CA VAL A 32 2.13 -8.66 -7.77
C VAL A 32 1.64 -7.60 -8.74
N ALA A 33 0.60 -7.90 -9.46
CA ALA A 33 -0.01 -7.00 -10.44
C ALA A 33 -1.50 -6.86 -10.17
N GLY A 34 -2.04 -5.69 -10.46
CA GLY A 34 -3.46 -5.43 -10.28
C GLY A 34 -3.79 -3.95 -10.20
N GLU A 35 -4.94 -3.65 -9.66
CA GLU A 35 -5.40 -2.28 -9.46
C GLU A 35 -5.31 -1.89 -7.99
N LEU A 36 -4.65 -0.77 -7.72
CA LEU A 36 -4.51 -0.21 -6.39
C LEU A 36 -5.34 1.08 -6.31
N VAL A 37 -6.19 1.17 -5.29
CA VAL A 37 -7.06 2.33 -5.08
C VAL A 37 -6.88 2.83 -3.67
N LEU A 38 -6.51 4.10 -3.52
CA LEU A 38 -6.48 4.80 -2.24
C LEU A 38 -7.65 5.76 -2.21
N ARG A 39 -8.53 5.61 -1.24
CA ARG A 39 -9.73 6.41 -1.12
C ARG A 39 -9.75 7.19 0.18
N ASN A 40 -10.13 8.46 0.09
CA ASN A 40 -10.37 9.28 1.26
C ASN A 40 -11.84 9.19 1.67
N VAL A 41 -12.10 8.57 2.81
CA VAL A 41 -13.47 8.45 3.36
C VAL A 41 -13.73 9.44 4.49
N GLY A 42 -12.79 10.34 4.73
CA GLY A 42 -12.90 11.42 5.71
C GLY A 42 -13.01 12.78 5.05
N GLY A 43 -12.67 13.83 5.78
CA GLY A 43 -12.59 15.18 5.25
C GLY A 43 -11.43 15.37 4.29
N ALA A 44 -11.45 16.44 3.51
CA ALA A 44 -10.36 16.76 2.59
C ALA A 44 -9.02 16.80 3.31
N VAL A 45 -8.00 16.24 2.69
CA VAL A 45 -6.67 16.11 3.29
C VAL A 45 -5.58 16.18 2.22
N ASP A 46 -4.44 16.75 2.59
CA ASP A 46 -3.24 16.68 1.79
C ASP A 46 -2.39 15.52 2.32
N VAL A 47 -2.02 14.60 1.43
CA VAL A 47 -1.10 13.51 1.75
C VAL A 47 0.13 13.63 0.88
N GLY A 48 1.30 13.57 1.49
CA GLY A 48 2.56 13.71 0.79
C GLY A 48 3.47 12.55 1.07
N GLU A 49 4.44 12.37 0.16
CA GLU A 49 5.49 11.38 0.32
C GLU A 49 4.96 9.99 0.69
N LEU A 50 4.07 9.48 -0.14
CA LEU A 50 3.51 8.16 0.05
C LEU A 50 4.55 7.07 -0.22
N GLU A 51 4.40 5.97 0.47
CA GLU A 51 5.18 4.76 0.25
C GLU A 51 4.24 3.56 0.19
N THR A 52 4.60 2.57 -0.60
CA THR A 52 3.86 1.31 -0.68
C THR A 52 4.76 0.15 -0.26
N VAL A 53 4.21 -0.76 0.54
CA VAL A 53 4.93 -1.90 1.07
C VAL A 53 4.05 -3.13 0.93
N LEU A 54 4.63 -4.23 0.47
CA LEU A 54 3.96 -5.53 0.47
C LEU A 54 4.15 -6.18 1.83
N VAL A 55 3.06 -6.54 2.48
CA VAL A 55 3.09 -7.27 3.74
C VAL A 55 2.63 -8.70 3.47
N ALA A 56 3.52 -9.65 3.60
CA ALA A 56 3.24 -11.06 3.33
C ALA A 56 3.30 -11.86 4.63
N GLY A 57 2.30 -12.69 4.85
CA GLY A 57 2.22 -13.52 6.06
C GLY A 57 2.13 -12.73 7.36
N GLY A 58 1.77 -11.46 7.29
CA GLY A 58 1.62 -10.59 8.45
C GLY A 58 2.92 -10.00 8.99
N THR A 59 4.08 -10.55 8.64
CA THR A 59 5.37 -10.13 9.22
C THR A 59 6.40 -9.69 8.19
N ARG A 60 6.35 -10.24 7.00
CA ARG A 60 7.32 -9.94 5.96
C ARG A 60 6.95 -8.66 5.23
N ARG A 61 7.89 -7.73 5.17
CA ARG A 61 7.68 -6.44 4.51
C ARG A 61 8.66 -6.27 3.37
N ILE A 62 8.14 -5.91 2.21
CA ILE A 62 8.94 -5.70 1.00
C ILE A 62 8.55 -4.36 0.41
N ASP A 63 9.52 -3.47 0.22
CA ASP A 63 9.27 -2.17 -0.38
C ASP A 63 8.83 -2.32 -1.83
N LEU A 64 7.77 -1.60 -2.20
CA LEU A 64 7.23 -1.59 -3.55
C LEU A 64 7.47 -0.21 -4.17
N GLU A 65 7.67 -0.19 -5.48
CA GLU A 65 7.80 1.08 -6.19
C GLU A 65 6.47 1.82 -6.18
N LEU A 66 6.48 3.07 -5.73
CA LEU A 66 5.29 3.90 -5.71
C LEU A 66 4.86 4.22 -7.14
N PRO A 67 3.55 4.07 -7.47
CA PRO A 67 3.06 4.49 -8.78
C PRO A 67 3.45 5.95 -9.06
N ALA A 68 3.88 6.23 -10.29
CA ALA A 68 4.35 7.57 -10.65
C ALA A 68 3.31 8.66 -10.38
N ALA A 69 2.03 8.36 -10.61
CA ALA A 69 0.94 9.30 -10.37
C ALA A 69 0.71 9.61 -8.88
N TRP A 70 1.26 8.80 -7.98
CA TRP A 70 1.10 8.98 -6.53
C TRP A 70 2.27 9.72 -5.88
N ARG A 71 3.26 10.10 -6.67
CA ARG A 71 4.42 10.83 -6.17
C ARG A 71 4.06 12.28 -5.86
N GLY A 72 4.74 12.83 -4.86
CA GLY A 72 4.50 14.20 -4.41
C GLY A 72 3.24 14.32 -3.56
N THR A 73 2.94 15.55 -3.16
CA THR A 73 1.78 15.82 -2.34
C THR A 73 0.49 15.66 -3.15
N GLN A 74 -0.43 14.88 -2.63
CA GLN A 74 -1.74 14.65 -3.22
C GLN A 74 -2.81 15.32 -2.36
N ARG A 75 -3.67 16.11 -2.98
CA ARG A 75 -4.82 16.65 -2.29
C ARG A 75 -6.03 15.78 -2.58
N LEU A 76 -6.57 15.19 -1.55
CA LEU A 76 -7.74 14.33 -1.66
C LEU A 76 -8.95 15.00 -1.02
N ALA A 77 -9.92 15.34 -1.85
CA ALA A 77 -11.22 15.79 -1.37
C ALA A 77 -11.94 14.64 -0.66
N ALA A 78 -12.96 14.96 0.12
CA ALA A 78 -13.82 13.93 0.71
C ALA A 78 -14.39 13.04 -0.41
N GLY A 79 -14.19 11.73 -0.30
CA GLY A 79 -14.57 10.79 -1.35
C GLY A 79 -13.61 10.69 -2.52
N GLY A 80 -12.52 11.47 -2.52
CA GLY A 80 -11.52 11.44 -3.59
C GLY A 80 -10.71 10.15 -3.59
N GLU A 81 -10.21 9.78 -4.77
CA GLU A 81 -9.47 8.53 -4.96
C GLU A 81 -8.20 8.75 -5.76
N LEU A 82 -7.18 7.96 -5.44
CA LEU A 82 -6.02 7.73 -6.30
C LEU A 82 -6.09 6.30 -6.81
N ARG A 83 -5.99 6.12 -8.12
CA ARG A 83 -6.00 4.80 -8.76
C ARG A 83 -4.73 4.58 -9.54
N ALA A 84 -4.23 3.36 -9.52
CA ALA A 84 -3.10 2.98 -10.33
C ALA A 84 -3.17 1.50 -10.69
N THR A 85 -2.83 1.20 -11.94
CA THR A 85 -2.56 -0.18 -12.36
C THR A 85 -1.09 -0.42 -12.10
N VAL A 86 -0.79 -1.47 -11.36
CA VAL A 86 0.58 -1.78 -10.93
C VAL A 86 0.99 -3.17 -11.35
N ASP A 87 2.29 -3.33 -11.57
CA ASP A 87 2.93 -4.63 -11.78
C ASP A 87 4.28 -4.57 -11.09
N TRP A 88 4.30 -5.06 -9.87
CA TRP A 88 5.52 -5.05 -9.06
C TRP A 88 6.25 -6.39 -9.19
N LYS A 89 7.51 -6.30 -9.57
CA LYS A 89 8.43 -7.44 -9.55
C LYS A 89 9.54 -7.11 -8.59
N VAL A 90 9.60 -7.84 -7.48
CA VAL A 90 10.57 -7.58 -6.42
C VAL A 90 11.42 -8.81 -6.15
N PRO A 91 12.71 -8.63 -5.84
CA PRO A 91 13.57 -9.75 -5.51
C PRO A 91 13.10 -10.48 -4.26
N LEU A 92 13.15 -11.80 -4.31
CA LEU A 92 12.89 -12.65 -3.16
C LEU A 92 14.25 -13.00 -2.51
N VAL A 93 14.59 -12.27 -1.44
CA VAL A 93 15.90 -12.42 -0.79
C VAL A 93 16.01 -13.68 0.04
N ALA A 94 14.88 -14.18 0.53
CA ALA A 94 14.80 -15.41 1.33
C ALA A 94 13.49 -16.12 1.00
N PRO A 95 13.42 -17.44 1.20
CA PRO A 95 12.20 -18.17 0.94
C PRO A 95 11.00 -17.54 1.63
N MET A 96 9.95 -17.29 0.88
CA MET A 96 8.72 -16.72 1.40
C MET A 96 7.56 -17.62 1.02
N ARG A 97 6.97 -18.22 2.03
CA ARG A 97 5.78 -19.04 1.89
C ARG A 97 4.68 -18.42 2.70
N ALA A 98 3.96 -17.51 2.08
CA ALA A 98 2.84 -16.85 2.71
C ALA A 98 1.58 -17.17 1.93
N PRO A 99 0.47 -17.55 2.61
CA PRO A 99 -0.78 -17.85 1.92
C PRO A 99 -1.49 -16.59 1.42
N ALA A 100 -1.19 -15.45 2.02
CA ALA A 100 -1.86 -14.19 1.70
C ALA A 100 -0.92 -13.01 1.90
N ALA A 101 -1.24 -11.92 1.22
CA ALA A 101 -0.49 -10.67 1.31
C ALA A 101 -1.45 -9.48 1.37
N GLU A 102 -0.90 -8.34 1.76
CA GLU A 102 -1.60 -7.06 1.81
C GLU A 102 -0.66 -5.96 1.31
N VAL A 103 -1.23 -4.87 0.81
CA VAL A 103 -0.46 -3.67 0.47
C VAL A 103 -0.66 -2.65 1.59
N GLN A 104 0.42 -2.20 2.17
CA GLN A 104 0.41 -1.13 3.17
C GLN A 104 0.81 0.17 2.51
N VAL A 105 0.05 1.24 2.80
CA VAL A 105 0.37 2.59 2.37
C VAL A 105 0.84 3.38 3.58
N ASN A 106 2.02 3.95 3.46
CA ASN A 106 2.62 4.79 4.49
C ASN A 106 2.80 6.20 3.97
N THR A 107 2.97 7.15 4.88
CA THR A 107 3.48 8.47 4.55
C THR A 107 4.78 8.71 5.30
N THR A 108 5.69 9.47 4.67
CA THR A 108 6.94 9.89 5.29
C THR A 108 6.86 11.39 5.50
N THR A 109 6.88 11.83 6.74
CA THR A 109 6.90 13.25 7.07
C THR A 109 8.03 13.49 8.04
N GLY A 110 8.92 14.44 7.70
CA GLY A 110 10.08 14.73 8.54
C GLY A 110 11.02 13.56 8.71
N GLY A 111 11.12 12.69 7.71
CA GLY A 111 11.96 11.48 7.77
C GLY A 111 11.35 10.35 8.58
N LYS A 112 10.13 10.51 9.08
CA LYS A 112 9.46 9.51 9.90
C LYS A 112 8.37 8.81 9.09
N ARG A 113 8.48 7.49 9.01
CA ARG A 113 7.47 6.66 8.34
C ARG A 113 6.28 6.43 9.25
N THR A 114 5.09 6.77 8.76
CA THR A 114 3.84 6.57 9.49
C THR A 114 2.88 5.75 8.65
N PRO A 115 2.43 4.58 9.13
CA PRO A 115 1.42 3.80 8.42
C PRO A 115 0.10 4.56 8.33
N LEU A 116 -0.51 4.57 7.14
CA LEU A 116 -1.83 5.18 6.92
C LEU A 116 -2.93 4.15 6.88
N CYS A 117 -2.75 3.10 6.10
CA CYS A 117 -3.78 2.08 5.91
C CYS A 117 -3.19 0.81 5.33
N LEU A 118 -3.96 -0.26 5.45
CA LEU A 118 -3.61 -1.59 4.98
C LEU A 118 -4.74 -2.09 4.09
N SER A 119 -4.39 -2.66 2.94
CA SER A 119 -5.39 -3.16 2.00
C SER A 119 -6.06 -4.43 2.51
N ASN A 120 -7.08 -4.87 1.78
CA ASN A 120 -7.63 -6.21 1.90
C ASN A 120 -6.53 -7.26 1.69
N LYS A 121 -6.70 -8.41 2.32
CA LYS A 121 -5.85 -9.57 2.07
C LYS A 121 -6.19 -10.17 0.71
N PHE A 122 -5.17 -10.61 0.00
CA PHE A 122 -5.33 -11.32 -1.26
C PHE A 122 -4.44 -12.56 -1.26
N PRO A 123 -4.86 -13.64 -1.94
CA PRO A 123 -4.07 -14.87 -1.95
C PRO A 123 -2.76 -14.67 -2.71
N LEU A 124 -1.69 -15.28 -2.21
CA LEU A 124 -0.39 -15.27 -2.86
C LEU A 124 -0.04 -16.72 -3.24
N ALA A 125 0.01 -16.96 -4.54
CA ALA A 125 0.40 -18.28 -5.05
C ALA A 125 1.90 -18.48 -4.83
N ASN A 126 2.30 -19.71 -4.57
CA ASN A 126 3.71 -20.07 -4.38
C ASN A 126 4.09 -21.09 -5.46
N GLU A 127 5.02 -20.72 -6.29
CA GLU A 127 5.58 -21.57 -7.34
C GLU A 127 7.03 -21.96 -7.02
#